data_6c4b18a560802ba0dd71f992321a949a
#
_entry.id   6c4b18a560802ba0dd71f992321a949a
#
_cell.length_a   1.000
_cell.length_b   1.000
_cell.length_c   1.000
_cell.angle_alpha   90.00
_cell.angle_beta   90.00
_cell.angle_gamma   90.00
#
_symmetry.space_group_name_H-M   'P 1'
#
loop_
_entity.id
_entity.type
_entity.pdbx_description
1 polymer ?
#
loop_
_entity_poly.entity_id
_entity_poly.type
_entity_poly.pdbx_seq_one_letter_code
_entity_poly.pdbx_strand_id
1 'polypeptide(L)'
;MLEEYTRPARYVENSHIVTKPALSDAELIDFENVGTLESFNTDGLRSILFTMAHIPNMKEKTLRYPGHIDLMKGLIKAGFLNTTPISFKGQEISPMEFTSSLLFDQWKLGEREEEFTLMQIRISDAEKTICYDLYDEYDTVTQTSSMSRTTGYTCTAAVNMLIQKLFTAKGVFPPELIGKDETCFHFMLNYLKERNIHYRKTEKPVHP
;
A
#
# COMPACT_ATOMS: atom_id res chain seq x y z
N MET A 1 -2.95 -6.63 -10.46
CA MET A 1 -3.87 -5.49 -10.21
C MET A 1 -5.21 -5.94 -9.66
N LEU A 2 -6.03 -6.74 -10.38
CA LEU A 2 -7.36 -7.16 -9.89
C LEU A 2 -7.33 -8.16 -8.73
N GLU A 3 -6.23 -8.86 -8.51
CA GLU A 3 -6.09 -9.83 -7.41
C GLU A 3 -6.24 -9.21 -6.02
N GLU A 4 -5.92 -7.94 -5.84
CA GLU A 4 -6.09 -7.26 -4.56
C GLU A 4 -7.56 -7.19 -4.10
N TYR A 5 -8.49 -7.19 -5.07
CA TYR A 5 -9.93 -7.13 -4.80
C TYR A 5 -10.56 -8.50 -4.53
N THR A 6 -9.83 -9.59 -4.75
CA THR A 6 -10.33 -10.96 -4.57
C THR A 6 -9.56 -11.73 -3.50
N ARG A 7 -8.33 -11.30 -3.17
CA ARG A 7 -7.49 -11.95 -2.16
C ARG A 7 -7.98 -11.61 -0.75
N PRO A 8 -8.25 -12.61 0.10
CA PRO A 8 -8.52 -12.37 1.52
C PRO A 8 -7.36 -11.65 2.20
N ALA A 9 -7.67 -10.71 3.07
CA ALA A 9 -6.70 -9.91 3.82
C ALA A 9 -6.34 -10.58 5.15
N ARG A 10 -5.06 -10.67 5.47
CA ARG A 10 -4.56 -11.18 6.75
C ARG A 10 -4.21 -10.02 7.66
N TYR A 11 -4.71 -10.09 8.89
CA TYR A 11 -4.50 -9.11 9.95
C TYR A 11 -3.96 -9.77 11.20
N VAL A 12 -3.59 -8.93 12.18
CA VAL A 12 -3.37 -9.38 13.54
C VAL A 12 -4.40 -8.72 14.44
N GLU A 13 -5.19 -9.52 15.13
CA GLU A 13 -6.16 -9.10 16.15
C GLU A 13 -5.87 -9.89 17.43
N ASN A 14 -5.64 -9.17 18.53
CA ASN A 14 -5.32 -9.77 19.84
C ASN A 14 -4.19 -10.81 19.77
N SER A 15 -3.10 -10.47 19.06
CA SER A 15 -1.93 -11.33 18.84
C SER A 15 -2.17 -12.60 18.00
N HIS A 16 -3.31 -12.70 17.32
CA HIS A 16 -3.63 -13.82 16.43
C HIS A 16 -3.78 -13.33 14.98
N ILE A 17 -3.26 -14.12 14.04
CA ILE A 17 -3.49 -13.87 12.61
C ILE A 17 -4.93 -14.26 12.29
N VAL A 18 -5.71 -13.31 11.82
CA VAL A 18 -7.08 -13.49 11.33
C VAL A 18 -7.16 -13.22 9.84
N THR A 19 -8.11 -13.85 9.15
CA THR A 19 -8.35 -13.64 7.73
C THR A 19 -9.71 -12.97 7.54
N LYS A 20 -9.73 -11.84 6.86
CA LYS A 20 -10.94 -11.09 6.50
C LYS A 20 -11.24 -11.24 5.01
N PRO A 21 -12.49 -11.19 4.58
CA PRO A 21 -12.81 -11.13 3.16
C PRO A 21 -12.15 -9.92 2.48
N ALA A 22 -11.82 -10.06 1.21
CA ALA A 22 -11.42 -8.91 0.40
C ALA A 22 -12.53 -7.84 0.40
N LEU A 23 -12.15 -6.56 0.29
CA LEU A 23 -13.05 -5.41 0.27
C LEU A 23 -13.94 -5.28 1.54
N SER A 24 -13.59 -5.97 2.63
CA SER A 24 -14.30 -5.84 3.90
C SER A 24 -13.90 -4.59 4.67
N ASP A 25 -14.68 -4.27 5.71
CA ASP A 25 -14.47 -3.15 6.66
C ASP A 25 -14.19 -1.82 5.93
N ALA A 26 -15.00 -1.57 4.88
CA ALA A 26 -14.91 -0.32 4.13
C ALA A 26 -15.34 0.86 5.01
N GLU A 27 -14.57 1.94 4.97
CA GLU A 27 -14.86 3.16 5.71
C GLU A 27 -14.40 4.40 4.93
N LEU A 28 -15.14 5.50 5.06
CA LEU A 28 -14.79 6.78 4.49
C LEU A 28 -13.84 7.52 5.43
N ILE A 29 -12.77 8.06 4.89
CA ILE A 29 -11.75 8.80 5.63
C ILE A 29 -11.47 10.10 4.90
N ASP A 30 -11.53 11.22 5.62
CA ASP A 30 -11.20 12.53 5.08
C ASP A 30 -9.72 12.82 5.25
N PHE A 31 -9.08 13.21 4.16
CA PHE A 31 -7.69 13.65 4.14
C PHE A 31 -7.61 15.13 3.76
N GLU A 32 -6.83 15.88 4.53
CA GLU A 32 -6.52 17.26 4.24
C GLU A 32 -5.95 17.42 2.82
N ASN A 33 -6.47 18.34 2.03
CA ASN A 33 -6.08 18.64 0.64
C ASN A 33 -6.41 17.56 -0.42
N VAL A 34 -6.94 16.40 -0.03
CA VAL A 34 -7.33 15.33 -0.96
C VAL A 34 -8.85 15.13 -0.98
N GLY A 35 -9.49 15.33 0.17
CA GLY A 35 -10.91 15.07 0.38
C GLY A 35 -11.17 13.65 0.89
N THR A 36 -12.41 13.18 0.70
CA THR A 36 -12.86 11.88 1.20
C THR A 36 -12.38 10.76 0.31
N LEU A 37 -11.70 9.78 0.89
CA LEU A 37 -11.35 8.50 0.26
C LEU A 37 -12.06 7.36 0.98
N GLU A 38 -12.22 6.25 0.27
CA GLU A 38 -12.80 5.02 0.78
C GLU A 38 -11.70 4.00 1.01
N SER A 39 -11.54 3.55 2.26
CA SER A 39 -10.55 2.54 2.64
C SER A 39 -11.19 1.16 2.74
N PHE A 40 -10.44 0.11 2.44
CA PHE A 40 -10.86 -1.27 2.55
C PHE A 40 -9.68 -2.19 2.83
N ASN A 41 -9.99 -3.36 3.37
CA ASN A 41 -9.00 -4.35 3.77
C ASN A 41 -8.30 -4.97 2.56
N THR A 42 -6.96 -4.94 2.58
CA THR A 42 -6.09 -5.63 1.62
C THR A 42 -4.99 -6.43 2.33
N ASP A 43 -4.35 -7.39 1.63
CA ASP A 43 -3.33 -8.27 2.20
C ASP A 43 -1.93 -7.64 2.09
N GLY A 44 -1.74 -6.45 2.67
CA GLY A 44 -0.52 -5.66 2.57
C GLY A 44 0.50 -5.84 3.69
N LEU A 45 0.17 -6.47 4.82
CA LEU A 45 1.10 -6.62 5.95
C LEU A 45 2.30 -7.52 5.63
N ARG A 46 2.14 -8.53 4.77
CA ARG A 46 3.24 -9.36 4.24
C ARG A 46 4.19 -9.90 5.33
N SER A 47 5.48 -9.51 5.26
CA SER A 47 6.52 -9.95 6.20
C SER A 47 6.28 -9.46 7.63
N ILE A 48 5.65 -8.31 7.83
CA ILE A 48 5.37 -7.71 9.14
C ILE A 48 4.54 -8.66 10.01
N LEU A 49 3.64 -9.46 9.44
CA LEU A 49 2.88 -10.49 10.17
C LEU A 49 3.77 -11.42 11.01
N PHE A 50 5.00 -11.67 10.56
CA PHE A 50 5.92 -12.62 11.18
C PHE A 50 7.07 -11.92 11.91
N THR A 51 7.59 -10.84 11.33
CA THR A 51 8.75 -10.13 11.88
C THR A 51 8.40 -9.20 13.03
N MET A 52 7.10 -8.78 13.12
CA MET A 52 6.55 -7.90 14.16
C MET A 52 5.48 -8.60 15.00
N ALA A 53 5.62 -9.90 15.25
CA ALA A 53 4.66 -10.72 16.00
C ALA A 53 4.39 -10.25 17.46
N HIS A 54 5.22 -9.35 17.99
CA HIS A 54 5.01 -8.72 19.29
C HIS A 54 3.94 -7.64 19.29
N ILE A 55 3.49 -7.18 18.11
CA ILE A 55 2.43 -6.17 17.98
C ILE A 55 1.08 -6.88 18.00
N PRO A 56 0.22 -6.61 19.00
CA PRO A 56 -1.01 -7.37 19.19
C PRO A 56 -2.12 -7.07 18.18
N ASN A 57 -2.07 -5.91 17.52
CA ASN A 57 -3.08 -5.52 16.54
C ASN A 57 -2.41 -4.81 15.36
N MET A 58 -2.56 -5.35 14.15
CA MET A 58 -2.04 -4.75 12.93
C MET A 58 -3.05 -4.94 11.80
N LYS A 59 -3.28 -3.89 11.03
CA LYS A 59 -4.09 -3.94 9.80
C LYS A 59 -3.48 -3.04 8.73
N GLU A 60 -3.74 -3.38 7.49
CA GLU A 60 -3.44 -2.57 6.32
C GLU A 60 -4.71 -2.37 5.51
N LYS A 61 -4.88 -1.20 4.93
CA LYS A 61 -6.01 -0.84 4.07
C LYS A 61 -5.53 -0.08 2.85
N THR A 62 -6.12 -0.38 1.72
CA THR A 62 -5.95 0.40 0.50
C THR A 62 -7.00 1.49 0.42
N LEU A 63 -6.63 2.63 -0.15
CA LEU A 63 -7.50 3.78 -0.36
C LEU A 63 -7.89 3.90 -1.83
N ARG A 64 -9.14 4.23 -2.11
CA ARG A 64 -9.67 4.56 -3.45
C ARG A 64 -10.68 5.70 -3.33
N TYR A 65 -11.06 6.28 -4.45
CA TYR A 65 -12.18 7.23 -4.47
C TYR A 65 -13.49 6.51 -4.13
N PRO A 66 -14.43 7.20 -3.44
CA PRO A 66 -15.73 6.63 -3.08
C PRO A 66 -16.49 6.09 -4.30
N GLY A 67 -17.11 4.91 -4.13
CA GLY A 67 -17.82 4.20 -5.18
C GLY A 67 -16.99 3.17 -5.95
N HIS A 68 -15.67 3.21 -5.84
CA HIS A 68 -14.81 2.20 -6.49
C HIS A 68 -15.05 0.79 -5.90
N ILE A 69 -15.21 0.70 -4.57
CA ILE A 69 -15.46 -0.57 -3.90
C ILE A 69 -16.78 -1.19 -4.36
N ASP A 70 -17.84 -0.39 -4.52
CA ASP A 70 -19.13 -0.88 -4.97
C ASP A 70 -19.07 -1.39 -6.42
N LEU A 71 -18.33 -0.71 -7.29
CA LEU A 71 -18.06 -1.19 -8.64
C LEU A 71 -17.34 -2.56 -8.60
N MET A 72 -16.29 -2.70 -7.79
CA MET A 72 -15.54 -3.95 -7.68
C MET A 72 -16.39 -5.08 -7.11
N LYS A 73 -17.19 -4.82 -6.08
CA LYS A 73 -18.16 -5.79 -5.53
C LYS A 73 -19.19 -6.22 -6.58
N GLY A 74 -19.65 -5.28 -7.42
CA GLY A 74 -20.55 -5.57 -8.53
C GLY A 74 -19.93 -6.54 -9.54
N LEU A 75 -18.69 -6.28 -9.98
CA LEU A 75 -17.94 -7.14 -10.91
C LEU A 75 -17.68 -8.54 -10.32
N ILE A 76 -17.32 -8.63 -9.03
CA ILE A 76 -17.14 -9.90 -8.32
C ILE A 76 -18.47 -10.68 -8.30
N LYS A 77 -19.56 -10.04 -7.87
CA LYS A 77 -20.88 -10.67 -7.77
C LYS A 77 -21.41 -11.14 -9.13
N ALA A 78 -21.12 -10.43 -10.19
CA ALA A 78 -21.49 -10.79 -11.55
C ALA A 78 -20.57 -11.87 -12.18
N GLY A 79 -19.51 -12.30 -11.49
CA GLY A 79 -18.61 -13.36 -11.94
C GLY A 79 -17.48 -12.90 -12.86
N PHE A 80 -17.34 -11.60 -13.14
CA PHE A 80 -16.28 -11.07 -14.00
C PHE A 80 -14.87 -11.29 -13.46
N LEU A 81 -14.72 -11.47 -12.15
CA LEU A 81 -13.42 -11.74 -11.50
C LEU A 81 -13.23 -13.23 -11.13
N ASN A 82 -14.04 -14.14 -11.66
CA ASN A 82 -13.84 -15.56 -11.49
C ASN A 82 -12.62 -16.05 -12.28
N THR A 83 -11.83 -16.92 -11.67
CA THR A 83 -10.65 -17.53 -12.29
C THR A 83 -10.99 -18.83 -13.04
N THR A 84 -12.15 -19.46 -12.75
CA THR A 84 -12.60 -20.67 -13.42
C THR A 84 -13.03 -20.33 -14.85
N PRO A 85 -12.43 -20.95 -15.86
CA PRO A 85 -12.84 -20.72 -17.26
C PRO A 85 -14.31 -21.08 -17.51
N ILE A 86 -14.91 -20.33 -18.42
CA ILE A 86 -16.26 -20.58 -18.94
C ILE A 86 -16.20 -20.88 -20.43
N SER A 87 -17.08 -21.76 -20.94
CA SER A 87 -17.20 -22.01 -22.36
C SER A 87 -18.04 -20.91 -23.03
N PHE A 88 -17.45 -20.22 -23.99
CA PHE A 88 -18.13 -19.19 -24.79
C PHE A 88 -17.84 -19.41 -26.28
N LYS A 89 -18.88 -19.70 -27.05
CA LYS A 89 -18.80 -19.97 -28.51
C LYS A 89 -17.76 -21.05 -28.88
N GLY A 90 -17.64 -22.08 -28.03
CA GLY A 90 -16.71 -23.20 -28.26
C GLY A 90 -15.25 -22.92 -27.84
N GLN A 91 -15.00 -21.81 -27.16
CA GLN A 91 -13.70 -21.46 -26.61
C GLN A 91 -13.78 -21.36 -25.09
N GLU A 92 -12.71 -21.77 -24.39
CA GLU A 92 -12.58 -21.59 -22.95
C GLU A 92 -12.01 -20.21 -22.69
N ILE A 93 -12.71 -19.40 -21.89
CA ILE A 93 -12.33 -18.04 -21.54
C ILE A 93 -12.28 -17.90 -20.02
N SER A 94 -11.18 -17.38 -19.48
CA SER A 94 -11.10 -16.95 -18.08
C SER A 94 -11.79 -15.58 -17.93
N PRO A 95 -12.88 -15.45 -17.13
CA PRO A 95 -13.53 -14.16 -16.91
C PRO A 95 -12.57 -13.12 -16.34
N MET A 96 -11.70 -13.52 -15.38
CA MET A 96 -10.69 -12.64 -14.79
C MET A 96 -9.70 -12.09 -15.83
N GLU A 97 -9.17 -12.95 -16.70
CA GLU A 97 -8.21 -12.53 -17.72
C GLU A 97 -8.85 -11.61 -18.76
N PHE A 98 -10.06 -11.96 -19.21
CA PHE A 98 -10.82 -11.14 -20.12
C PHE A 98 -11.13 -9.76 -19.54
N THR A 99 -11.64 -9.71 -18.29
CA THR A 99 -11.92 -8.47 -17.58
C THR A 99 -10.66 -7.64 -17.36
N SER A 100 -9.56 -8.29 -17.00
CA SER A 100 -8.26 -7.63 -16.83
C SER A 100 -7.79 -6.95 -18.12
N SER A 101 -7.96 -7.61 -19.27
CA SER A 101 -7.56 -7.02 -20.56
C SER A 101 -8.36 -5.79 -20.91
N LEU A 102 -9.66 -5.79 -20.63
CA LEU A 102 -10.52 -4.62 -20.85
C LEU A 102 -10.19 -3.45 -19.93
N LEU A 103 -10.05 -3.74 -18.63
CA LEU A 103 -9.80 -2.71 -17.62
C LEU A 103 -8.39 -2.15 -17.68
N PHE A 104 -7.41 -2.94 -18.11
CA PHE A 104 -6.02 -2.48 -18.21
C PHE A 104 -5.89 -1.26 -19.12
N ASP A 105 -6.50 -1.30 -20.31
CA ASP A 105 -6.45 -0.18 -21.24
C ASP A 105 -7.21 1.05 -20.74
N GLN A 106 -8.30 0.83 -19.99
CA GLN A 106 -9.12 1.91 -19.44
C GLN A 106 -8.52 2.56 -18.20
N TRP A 107 -7.75 1.81 -17.41
CA TRP A 107 -7.19 2.26 -16.13
C TRP A 107 -5.69 2.58 -16.20
N LYS A 108 -5.08 2.38 -17.34
CA LYS A 108 -3.69 2.76 -17.56
C LYS A 108 -3.60 4.27 -17.59
N LEU A 109 -2.71 4.82 -16.73
CA LEU A 109 -2.37 6.23 -16.76
C LEU A 109 -1.85 6.65 -18.14
N GLY A 110 -2.24 7.82 -18.60
CA GLY A 110 -1.66 8.48 -19.76
C GLY A 110 -0.17 8.80 -19.55
N GLU A 111 0.55 9.06 -20.62
CA GLU A 111 2.02 9.26 -20.59
C GLU A 111 2.45 10.42 -19.66
N ARG A 112 1.59 11.42 -19.46
CA ARG A 112 1.84 12.59 -18.62
C ARG A 112 0.66 12.90 -17.70
N GLU A 113 -0.09 11.89 -17.34
CA GLU A 113 -1.23 12.04 -16.44
C GLU A 113 -0.71 12.23 -15.03
N GLU A 114 -1.10 13.35 -14.42
CA GLU A 114 -0.74 13.68 -13.05
C GLU A 114 -1.46 12.75 -12.07
N GLU A 115 -0.72 12.21 -11.13
CA GLU A 115 -1.24 11.34 -10.08
C GLU A 115 -0.54 11.68 -8.75
N PHE A 116 -1.06 11.16 -7.67
CA PHE A 116 -0.45 11.33 -6.35
C PHE A 116 -0.40 10.02 -5.57
N THR A 117 0.51 9.98 -4.62
CA THR A 117 0.61 8.93 -3.62
C THR A 117 0.26 9.49 -2.25
N LEU A 118 -0.70 8.86 -1.59
CA LEU A 118 -1.08 9.14 -0.22
C LEU A 118 -0.84 7.91 0.64
N MET A 119 -0.10 8.07 1.75
CA MET A 119 0.11 7.02 2.73
C MET A 119 0.03 7.57 4.14
N GLN A 120 -0.66 6.86 5.02
CA GLN A 120 -0.68 7.14 6.45
C GLN A 120 -0.28 5.90 7.22
N ILE A 121 0.70 6.03 8.12
CA ILE A 121 1.11 4.99 9.06
C ILE A 121 0.76 5.48 10.46
N ARG A 122 -0.08 4.75 11.17
CA ARG A 122 -0.49 5.08 12.55
C ARG A 122 -0.02 4.00 13.49
N ILE A 123 0.73 4.39 14.51
CA ILE A 123 1.24 3.51 15.55
C ILE A 123 0.76 4.05 16.90
N SER A 124 0.05 3.22 17.67
CA SER A 124 -0.51 3.64 18.96
C SER A 124 -0.08 2.67 20.06
N ASP A 125 0.19 3.21 21.21
CA ASP A 125 0.32 2.49 22.49
C ASP A 125 -0.69 3.04 23.51
N ALA A 126 -0.52 2.74 24.78
CA ALA A 126 -1.42 3.19 25.85
C ALA A 126 -1.32 4.70 26.13
N GLU A 127 -0.22 5.36 25.76
CA GLU A 127 0.10 6.74 26.11
C GLU A 127 -0.07 7.68 24.93
N LYS A 128 0.33 7.24 23.72
CA LYS A 128 0.41 8.10 22.55
C LYS A 128 0.09 7.40 21.23
N THR A 129 -0.25 8.21 20.26
CA THR A 129 -0.34 7.83 18.85
C THR A 129 0.69 8.62 18.05
N ILE A 130 1.52 7.91 17.30
CA ILE A 130 2.42 8.48 16.30
C ILE A 130 1.81 8.24 14.92
N CYS A 131 1.76 9.29 14.11
CA CYS A 131 1.30 9.21 12.73
C CYS A 131 2.40 9.72 11.80
N TYR A 132 2.67 8.96 10.74
CA TYR A 132 3.47 9.41 9.60
C TYR A 132 2.54 9.56 8.40
N ASP A 133 2.49 10.76 7.86
CA ASP A 133 1.72 11.10 6.67
C ASP A 133 2.68 11.37 5.51
N LEU A 134 2.45 10.74 4.38
CA LEU A 134 3.09 11.02 3.11
C LEU A 134 2.04 11.48 2.11
N TYR A 135 2.32 12.58 1.45
CA TYR A 135 1.64 13.04 0.24
C TYR A 135 2.71 13.45 -0.76
N ASP A 136 2.71 12.84 -1.93
CA ASP A 136 3.64 13.13 -3.03
C ASP A 136 2.87 13.17 -4.35
N GLU A 137 3.22 14.09 -5.23
CA GLU A 137 2.56 14.32 -6.51
C GLU A 137 3.49 14.03 -7.69
N TYR A 138 2.89 13.92 -8.87
CA TYR A 138 3.61 13.90 -10.13
C TYR A 138 4.55 15.11 -10.23
N ASP A 139 5.82 14.85 -10.52
CA ASP A 139 6.83 15.90 -10.70
C ASP A 139 6.79 16.38 -12.15
N THR A 140 6.24 17.56 -12.38
CA THR A 140 6.09 18.17 -13.71
C THR A 140 7.44 18.57 -14.33
N VAL A 141 8.47 18.81 -13.53
CA VAL A 141 9.81 19.20 -13.99
C VAL A 141 10.56 17.98 -14.53
N THR A 142 10.60 16.90 -13.77
CA THR A 142 11.26 15.66 -14.17
C THR A 142 10.35 14.72 -14.97
N GLN A 143 9.05 15.04 -15.08
CA GLN A 143 8.03 14.21 -15.70
C GLN A 143 7.99 12.80 -15.10
N THR A 144 8.09 12.73 -13.77
CA THR A 144 8.17 11.46 -13.03
C THR A 144 6.94 11.30 -12.15
N SER A 145 6.27 10.15 -12.27
CA SER A 145 5.11 9.82 -11.46
C SER A 145 5.45 9.71 -9.97
N SER A 146 4.52 10.10 -9.11
CA SER A 146 4.66 9.96 -7.66
C SER A 146 4.94 8.52 -7.26
N MET A 147 4.27 7.54 -7.87
CA MET A 147 4.54 6.13 -7.64
C MET A 147 6.00 5.75 -7.96
N SER A 148 6.55 6.25 -9.07
CA SER A 148 7.96 6.03 -9.44
C SER A 148 8.92 6.72 -8.47
N ARG A 149 8.58 7.91 -8.00
CA ARG A 149 9.39 8.66 -7.02
C ARG A 149 9.43 7.95 -5.68
N THR A 150 8.26 7.66 -5.10
CA THR A 150 8.14 7.08 -3.76
C THR A 150 8.71 5.67 -3.67
N THR A 151 8.49 4.82 -4.68
CA THR A 151 9.04 3.45 -4.73
C THR A 151 10.48 3.41 -5.24
N GLY A 152 10.79 4.11 -6.32
CA GLY A 152 12.10 4.10 -6.95
C GLY A 152 13.19 4.72 -6.08
N TYR A 153 12.92 5.87 -5.45
CA TYR A 153 13.89 6.48 -4.54
C TYR A 153 14.08 5.68 -3.25
N THR A 154 13.06 4.98 -2.78
CA THR A 154 13.22 4.03 -1.67
C THR A 154 14.16 2.89 -2.07
N CYS A 155 14.02 2.35 -3.26
CA CYS A 155 14.92 1.32 -3.78
C CYS A 155 16.36 1.85 -3.93
N THR A 156 16.54 3.02 -4.56
CA THR A 156 17.88 3.61 -4.73
C THR A 156 18.52 4.04 -3.41
N ALA A 157 17.73 4.43 -2.41
CA ALA A 157 18.23 4.66 -1.06
C ALA A 157 18.83 3.38 -0.45
N ALA A 158 18.13 2.25 -0.59
CA ALA A 158 18.64 0.96 -0.11
C ALA A 158 19.96 0.57 -0.81
N VAL A 159 20.07 0.78 -2.13
CA VAL A 159 21.31 0.55 -2.87
C VAL A 159 22.45 1.44 -2.34
N ASN A 160 22.20 2.74 -2.16
CA ASN A 160 23.20 3.67 -1.65
C ASN A 160 23.63 3.34 -0.20
N MET A 161 22.69 2.89 0.63
CA MET A 161 22.97 2.40 1.98
C MET A 161 24.00 1.24 1.97
N LEU A 162 23.84 0.30 1.04
CA LEU A 162 24.78 -0.82 0.87
C LEU A 162 26.14 -0.35 0.34
N ILE A 163 26.18 0.56 -0.65
CA ILE A 163 27.42 1.13 -1.21
C ILE A 163 28.20 1.85 -0.12
N GLN A 164 27.53 2.60 0.75
CA GLN A 164 28.15 3.31 1.87
C GLN A 164 28.45 2.39 3.07
N LYS A 165 28.15 1.10 2.98
CA LYS A 165 28.38 0.10 4.02
C LYS A 165 27.68 0.43 5.35
N LEU A 166 26.58 1.14 5.32
CA LEU A 166 25.75 1.40 6.52
C LEU A 166 25.03 0.12 6.97
N PHE A 167 24.70 -0.77 6.01
CA PHE A 167 24.17 -2.09 6.29
C PHE A 167 25.08 -3.14 5.63
N THR A 168 25.67 -4.04 6.40
CA THR A 168 26.69 -4.99 5.93
C THR A 168 26.31 -6.46 6.11
N ALA A 169 25.18 -6.74 6.73
CA ALA A 169 24.71 -8.11 6.91
C ALA A 169 24.43 -8.77 5.56
N LYS A 170 24.72 -10.08 5.46
CA LYS A 170 24.52 -10.87 4.24
C LYS A 170 23.24 -11.70 4.35
N GLY A 171 22.45 -11.72 3.29
CA GLY A 171 21.21 -12.50 3.23
C GLY A 171 20.06 -11.71 2.62
N VAL A 172 18.83 -12.18 2.86
CA VAL A 172 17.59 -11.51 2.47
C VAL A 172 16.96 -10.94 3.74
N PHE A 173 16.77 -9.65 3.76
CA PHE A 173 16.21 -8.93 4.91
C PHE A 173 14.96 -8.15 4.48
N PRO A 174 13.81 -8.36 5.11
CA PRO A 174 12.67 -7.48 4.93
C PRO A 174 12.96 -6.09 5.52
N PRO A 175 12.39 -5.02 4.95
CA PRO A 175 12.73 -3.64 5.30
C PRO A 175 12.60 -3.30 6.79
N GLU A 176 11.60 -3.86 7.46
CA GLU A 176 11.35 -3.63 8.88
C GLU A 176 12.49 -4.12 9.79
N LEU A 177 13.28 -5.10 9.36
CA LEU A 177 14.45 -5.55 10.11
C LEU A 177 15.64 -4.60 9.92
N ILE A 178 15.77 -4.01 8.73
CA ILE A 178 16.81 -3.00 8.46
C ILE A 178 16.47 -1.71 9.21
N GLY A 179 15.18 -1.34 9.23
CA GLY A 179 14.71 -0.15 9.94
C GLY A 179 14.84 -0.17 11.47
N LYS A 180 15.21 -1.31 12.08
CA LYS A 180 15.60 -1.37 13.51
C LYS A 180 16.92 -0.66 13.80
N ASP A 181 17.79 -0.53 12.81
CA ASP A 181 19.01 0.26 12.90
C ASP A 181 18.67 1.73 12.65
N GLU A 182 18.84 2.57 13.66
CA GLU A 182 18.52 4.00 13.58
C GLU A 182 19.31 4.71 12.49
N THR A 183 20.57 4.32 12.24
CA THR A 183 21.40 4.91 11.18
C THR A 183 20.79 4.60 9.81
N CYS A 184 20.38 3.35 9.57
CA CYS A 184 19.74 2.94 8.32
C CYS A 184 18.38 3.62 8.16
N PHE A 185 17.58 3.70 9.20
CA PHE A 185 16.27 4.37 9.19
C PHE A 185 16.40 5.86 8.86
N HIS A 186 17.27 6.57 9.55
CA HIS A 186 17.48 8.01 9.30
C HIS A 186 18.12 8.26 7.93
N PHE A 187 19.04 7.42 7.49
CA PHE A 187 19.58 7.51 6.12
C PHE A 187 18.47 7.43 5.08
N MET A 188 17.56 6.46 5.21
CA MET A 188 16.43 6.29 4.29
C MET A 188 15.55 7.53 4.24
N LEU A 189 15.12 8.04 5.39
CA LEU A 189 14.26 9.23 5.45
C LEU A 189 14.95 10.48 4.91
N ASN A 190 16.23 10.67 5.20
CA ASN A 190 17.00 11.81 4.69
C ASN A 190 17.19 11.73 3.17
N TYR A 191 17.49 10.53 2.65
CA TYR A 191 17.63 10.31 1.20
C TYR A 191 16.34 10.64 0.43
N LEU A 192 15.19 10.29 0.99
CA LEU A 192 13.88 10.64 0.43
C LEU A 192 13.61 12.15 0.55
N LYS A 193 13.91 12.74 1.69
CA LYS A 193 13.74 14.18 1.94
C LYS A 193 14.56 15.05 0.97
N GLU A 194 15.80 14.66 0.66
CA GLU A 194 16.65 15.32 -0.33
C GLU A 194 16.06 15.29 -1.75
N ARG A 195 15.08 14.41 -1.99
CA ARG A 195 14.34 14.26 -3.26
C ARG A 195 12.91 14.77 -3.18
N ASN A 196 12.66 15.65 -2.19
CA ASN A 196 11.35 16.26 -1.94
C ASN A 196 10.23 15.27 -1.59
N ILE A 197 10.57 14.09 -1.05
CA ILE A 197 9.60 13.15 -0.50
C ILE A 197 9.64 13.27 1.03
N HIS A 198 8.56 13.76 1.61
CA HIS A 198 8.50 14.13 3.01
C HIS A 198 7.48 13.29 3.77
N TYR A 199 7.95 12.60 4.83
CA TYR A 199 7.07 12.01 5.82
C TYR A 199 6.86 13.01 6.95
N ARG A 200 5.62 13.50 7.09
CA ARG A 200 5.23 14.38 8.20
C ARG A 200 4.91 13.53 9.42
N LYS A 201 5.76 13.58 10.42
CA LYS A 201 5.52 12.92 11.71
C LYS A 201 4.71 13.83 12.63
N THR A 202 3.63 13.31 13.19
CA THR A 202 2.86 13.92 14.27
C THR A 202 2.76 12.96 15.45
N GLU A 203 2.68 13.51 16.67
CA GLU A 203 2.53 12.74 17.89
C GLU A 203 1.41 13.36 18.71
N LYS A 204 0.47 12.56 19.17
CA LYS A 204 -0.65 12.98 19.98
C LYS A 204 -0.80 12.06 21.20
N PRO A 205 -1.07 12.59 22.39
CA PRO A 205 -1.42 11.74 23.52
C PRO A 205 -2.75 11.01 23.23
N VAL A 206 -2.84 9.77 23.69
CA VAL A 206 -4.13 9.07 23.73
C VAL A 206 -4.87 9.64 24.93
N HIS A 207 -5.92 10.44 24.68
CA HIS A 207 -6.78 10.89 25.75
C HIS A 207 -7.66 9.71 26.20
N PRO A 208 -7.79 9.48 27.51
CA PRO A 208 -8.64 8.43 28.07
C PRO A 208 -10.12 8.63 27.74
#